data_6fbdcd810dfc512e30c1c445fa2964b9
#
_entry.id   6fbdcd810dfc512e30c1c445fa2964b9
#
_cell.length_a   1.000
_cell.length_b   1.000
_cell.length_c   1.000
_cell.angle_alpha   90.00
_cell.angle_beta   90.00
_cell.angle_gamma   90.00
#
_symmetry.space_group_name_H-M   'P 1'
#
loop_
_entity.id
_entity.type
_entity.pdbx_description
1 polymer ?
#
loop_
_entity_poly.entity_id
_entity_poly.type
_entity_poly.pdbx_seq_one_letter_code
_entity_poly.pdbx_strand_id
1 'polypeptide(L)'
;MTQRRNFMLSIGAASVGLAVPAIARAQALERSKVTIAVGGKGALYYLPLTIAEQLGYFKAEGLDLEIVDFAGGSAALRAVVGGSADVVSGAYEHTINLQSRKQYFTAFVLQGRAPQIAVAVSTKASSYKTIADLKGMKIGVTAPGSSTNMVANFVLSKAGLKPSDVSFIGVGTGNAAIAAMRSGQIDAIANIDPVITMLQQKGDVKIIADTRTLKGTEDLFGGPMPAGCLYAPEAFVKKNPNIVQALTNAMVKAARWLQQAGPSDIIKTVPEAYLLGDRALYLDAYNNVRDAISPDGMIPDAGASNSLRALASFNPQIKANEIELSRTYTNEFVKKALARLK
;
A
#
# COMPACT_ATOMS: atom_id res chain seq x y z
N MET A 1 60.37 -73.25 24.42
CA MET A 1 60.64 -72.07 23.65
C MET A 1 59.31 -71.68 22.97
N THR A 2 58.54 -70.80 23.53
CA THR A 2 57.16 -70.46 23.09
C THR A 2 57.08 -68.96 22.87
N GLN A 3 56.95 -68.59 21.60
CA GLN A 3 56.67 -67.17 21.22
C GLN A 3 55.24 -66.85 21.49
N ARG A 4 54.94 -65.77 22.30
CA ARG A 4 53.66 -65.18 22.47
C ARG A 4 53.50 -64.07 21.43
N ARG A 5 52.52 -64.21 20.55
CA ARG A 5 52.09 -63.19 19.61
C ARG A 5 51.05 -62.22 20.32
N ASN A 6 51.43 -60.97 20.46
CA ASN A 6 50.50 -59.90 20.93
C ASN A 6 49.62 -59.47 19.76
N PHE A 7 48.30 -59.56 19.94
CA PHE A 7 47.31 -59.08 19.03
C PHE A 7 46.80 -57.67 19.58
N MET A 8 47.23 -56.61 18.92
CA MET A 8 46.67 -55.25 19.23
C MET A 8 45.36 -55.10 18.51
N LEU A 9 44.28 -54.97 19.26
CA LEU A 9 42.96 -54.48 18.78
C LEU A 9 42.99 -52.96 18.69
N SER A 10 42.95 -52.42 17.48
CA SER A 10 42.71 -50.98 17.24
C SER A 10 41.23 -50.73 17.27
N ILE A 11 40.75 -50.07 18.33
CA ILE A 11 39.37 -49.58 18.43
C ILE A 11 39.34 -48.23 17.71
N GLY A 12 38.76 -48.21 16.48
CA GLY A 12 38.45 -46.99 15.76
C GLY A 12 37.21 -46.30 16.37
N ALA A 13 37.40 -45.19 17.03
CA ALA A 13 36.32 -44.34 17.51
C ALA A 13 35.69 -43.58 16.32
N ALA A 14 34.58 -44.05 15.82
CA ALA A 14 33.73 -43.29 14.87
C ALA A 14 33.00 -42.21 15.63
N SER A 15 33.49 -40.98 15.53
CA SER A 15 32.77 -39.77 16.00
C SER A 15 31.60 -39.48 15.07
N VAL A 16 30.41 -39.92 15.48
CA VAL A 16 29.15 -39.48 14.88
C VAL A 16 28.91 -38.02 15.27
N GLY A 17 29.24 -37.11 14.37
CA GLY A 17 28.91 -35.70 14.50
C GLY A 17 27.38 -35.53 14.45
N LEU A 18 26.75 -35.33 15.61
CA LEU A 18 25.38 -34.89 15.72
C LEU A 18 25.29 -33.46 15.11
N ALA A 19 24.83 -33.36 13.86
CA ALA A 19 24.44 -32.11 13.27
C ALA A 19 23.20 -31.60 14.04
N VAL A 20 23.43 -30.77 15.05
CA VAL A 20 22.35 -30.01 15.72
C VAL A 20 21.77 -29.09 14.66
N PRO A 21 20.47 -29.21 14.30
CA PRO A 21 19.86 -28.24 13.39
C PRO A 21 20.02 -26.87 14.03
N ALA A 22 20.66 -25.94 13.33
CA ALA A 22 20.72 -24.56 13.72
C ALA A 22 19.28 -24.04 13.75
N ILE A 23 18.68 -24.01 14.94
CA ILE A 23 17.43 -23.32 15.16
C ILE A 23 17.75 -21.85 14.85
N ALA A 24 17.30 -21.38 13.66
CA ALA A 24 17.37 -19.98 13.31
C ALA A 24 16.59 -19.22 14.39
N ARG A 25 17.31 -18.72 15.40
CA ARG A 25 16.72 -17.84 16.42
C ARG A 25 16.13 -16.66 15.67
N ALA A 26 14.80 -16.52 15.71
CA ALA A 26 14.16 -15.29 15.30
C ALA A 26 14.87 -14.15 16.02
N GLN A 27 15.38 -13.19 15.28
CA GLN A 27 16.07 -12.04 15.85
C GLN A 27 15.08 -11.33 16.79
N ALA A 28 15.46 -11.08 18.04
CA ALA A 28 14.58 -10.45 19.02
C ALA A 28 14.13 -9.08 18.50
N LEU A 29 12.83 -8.82 18.56
CA LEU A 29 12.27 -7.52 18.21
C LEU A 29 12.80 -6.45 19.17
N GLU A 30 13.04 -5.24 18.70
CA GLU A 30 13.43 -4.09 19.53
C GLU A 30 12.33 -3.74 20.56
N ARG A 31 11.07 -3.99 20.19
CA ARG A 31 9.88 -4.00 21.04
C ARG A 31 8.77 -4.79 20.33
N SER A 32 7.79 -5.30 21.07
CA SER A 32 6.66 -6.06 20.47
C SER A 32 5.53 -5.15 19.98
N LYS A 33 5.21 -4.10 20.75
CA LYS A 33 4.08 -3.21 20.43
C LYS A 33 4.42 -2.22 19.32
N VAL A 34 3.61 -2.23 18.26
CA VAL A 34 3.74 -1.35 17.08
C VAL A 34 2.36 -0.83 16.68
N THR A 35 2.28 0.45 16.34
CA THR A 35 1.03 1.08 15.86
C THR A 35 1.17 1.43 14.38
N ILE A 36 0.27 0.90 13.55
CA ILE A 36 0.13 1.28 12.13
C ILE A 36 -1.06 2.22 11.96
N ALA A 37 -0.83 3.38 11.35
CA ALA A 37 -1.88 4.27 10.89
C ALA A 37 -2.26 3.94 9.44
N VAL A 38 -3.56 3.78 9.16
CA VAL A 38 -4.10 3.50 7.82
C VAL A 38 -5.24 4.46 7.50
N GLY A 39 -5.41 4.80 6.23
CA GLY A 39 -6.41 5.79 5.80
C GLY A 39 -7.58 5.16 5.06
N GLY A 40 -8.51 4.51 5.77
CA GLY A 40 -9.65 3.80 5.21
C GLY A 40 -9.39 2.30 5.08
N LYS A 41 -9.20 1.61 6.22
CA LYS A 41 -8.81 0.21 6.33
C LYS A 41 -9.70 -0.75 5.52
N GLY A 42 -11.00 -0.45 5.36
CA GLY A 42 -11.94 -1.25 4.59
C GLY A 42 -11.78 -1.18 3.06
N ALA A 43 -10.92 -0.32 2.55
CA ALA A 43 -10.69 -0.20 1.10
C ALA A 43 -9.79 -1.32 0.56
N LEU A 44 -10.06 -1.75 -0.67
CA LEU A 44 -9.27 -2.79 -1.36
C LEU A 44 -7.81 -2.40 -1.55
N TYR A 45 -7.51 -1.11 -1.58
CA TYR A 45 -6.15 -0.56 -1.57
C TYR A 45 -5.28 -1.09 -0.42
N TYR A 46 -5.90 -1.39 0.74
CA TYR A 46 -5.24 -1.91 1.94
C TYR A 46 -5.51 -3.39 2.17
N LEU A 47 -6.06 -4.10 1.18
CA LEU A 47 -6.36 -5.53 1.31
C LEU A 47 -5.17 -6.37 1.78
N PRO A 48 -3.92 -6.17 1.31
CA PRO A 48 -2.78 -6.95 1.84
C PRO A 48 -2.56 -6.76 3.34
N LEU A 49 -2.76 -5.55 3.88
CA LEU A 49 -2.68 -5.28 5.33
C LEU A 49 -3.80 -6.03 6.08
N THR A 50 -5.03 -5.97 5.56
CA THR A 50 -6.19 -6.67 6.13
C THR A 50 -5.97 -8.18 6.15
N ILE A 51 -5.47 -8.77 5.07
CA ILE A 51 -5.15 -10.22 5.02
C ILE A 51 -4.07 -10.59 6.03
N ALA A 52 -2.99 -9.81 6.12
CA ALA A 52 -1.92 -10.05 7.09
C ALA A 52 -2.43 -10.02 8.55
N GLU A 53 -3.34 -9.11 8.85
CA GLU A 53 -3.98 -9.00 10.16
C GLU A 53 -4.92 -10.18 10.42
N GLN A 54 -5.89 -10.44 9.54
CA GLN A 54 -6.95 -11.44 9.73
C GLN A 54 -6.38 -12.87 9.78
N LEU A 55 -5.31 -13.16 9.04
CA LEU A 55 -4.64 -14.46 9.08
C LEU A 55 -3.55 -14.56 10.16
N GLY A 56 -3.41 -13.54 11.00
CA GLY A 56 -2.51 -13.55 12.14
C GLY A 56 -1.02 -13.53 11.78
N TYR A 57 -0.66 -13.07 10.56
CA TYR A 57 0.74 -13.10 10.11
C TYR A 57 1.63 -12.16 10.91
N PHE A 58 1.14 -11.02 11.38
CA PHE A 58 1.88 -10.14 12.27
C PHE A 58 2.15 -10.77 13.63
N LYS A 59 1.14 -11.45 14.21
CA LYS A 59 1.28 -12.18 15.48
C LYS A 59 2.29 -13.33 15.36
N ALA A 60 2.29 -14.03 14.20
CA ALA A 60 3.24 -15.10 13.93
C ALA A 60 4.70 -14.60 13.85
N GLU A 61 4.92 -13.33 13.52
CA GLU A 61 6.24 -12.68 13.55
C GLU A 61 6.56 -12.05 14.93
N GLY A 62 5.73 -12.28 15.95
CA GLY A 62 5.93 -11.79 17.33
C GLY A 62 5.47 -10.35 17.58
N LEU A 63 4.75 -9.72 16.63
CA LEU A 63 4.27 -8.36 16.76
C LEU A 63 2.93 -8.30 17.51
N ASP A 64 2.84 -7.43 18.50
CA ASP A 64 1.61 -6.94 19.10
C ASP A 64 1.20 -5.65 18.38
N LEU A 65 0.36 -5.81 17.36
CA LEU A 65 0.06 -4.75 16.40
C LEU A 65 -1.27 -4.09 16.69
N GLU A 66 -1.26 -2.76 16.78
CA GLU A 66 -2.46 -1.92 16.76
C GLU A 66 -2.58 -1.24 15.39
N ILE A 67 -3.73 -1.40 14.71
CA ILE A 67 -4.01 -0.74 13.45
C ILE A 67 -5.11 0.30 13.68
N VAL A 68 -4.73 1.58 13.58
CA VAL A 68 -5.64 2.73 13.77
C VAL A 68 -6.09 3.25 12.43
N ASP A 69 -7.42 3.29 12.22
CA ASP A 69 -8.04 3.73 10.97
C ASP A 69 -8.38 5.22 11.00
N PHE A 70 -8.06 5.91 9.92
CA PHE A 70 -8.31 7.32 9.69
C PHE A 70 -9.17 7.53 8.42
N ALA A 71 -9.76 8.69 8.27
CA ALA A 71 -10.63 9.02 7.12
C ALA A 71 -9.91 8.96 5.75
N GLY A 72 -8.57 9.07 5.73
CA GLY A 72 -7.78 8.99 4.49
C GLY A 72 -6.28 9.05 4.77
N GLY A 73 -5.47 8.74 3.75
CA GLY A 73 -4.03 8.54 3.88
C GLY A 73 -3.26 9.73 4.43
N SER A 74 -3.66 10.97 4.11
CA SER A 74 -3.02 12.17 4.68
C SER A 74 -3.28 12.33 6.19
N ALA A 75 -4.42 11.86 6.69
CA ALA A 75 -4.71 11.86 8.13
C ALA A 75 -3.86 10.80 8.86
N ALA A 76 -3.76 9.60 8.29
CA ALA A 76 -2.88 8.55 8.79
C ALA A 76 -1.40 9.00 8.82
N LEU A 77 -0.93 9.66 7.76
CA LEU A 77 0.42 10.22 7.70
C LEU A 77 0.67 11.23 8.82
N ARG A 78 -0.29 12.15 9.06
CA ARG A 78 -0.15 13.15 10.15
C ARG A 78 -0.04 12.50 11.52
N ALA A 79 -0.70 11.36 11.77
CA ALA A 79 -0.57 10.63 13.03
C ALA A 79 0.87 10.14 13.25
N VAL A 80 1.54 9.64 12.21
CA VAL A 80 2.94 9.19 12.32
C VAL A 80 3.91 10.37 12.41
N VAL A 81 3.69 11.43 11.64
CA VAL A 81 4.51 12.66 11.74
C VAL A 81 4.38 13.29 13.14
N GLY A 82 3.20 13.23 13.74
CA GLY A 82 2.94 13.71 15.11
C GLY A 82 3.37 12.74 16.22
N GLY A 83 3.87 11.54 15.88
CA GLY A 83 4.37 10.56 16.86
C GLY A 83 3.28 9.75 17.57
N SER A 84 2.01 9.81 17.14
CA SER A 84 0.92 9.01 17.70
C SER A 84 0.80 7.61 17.07
N ALA A 85 1.54 7.33 16.00
CA ALA A 85 1.71 6.01 15.42
C ALA A 85 3.14 5.86 14.90
N ASP A 86 3.55 4.62 14.62
CA ASP A 86 4.94 4.29 14.23
C ASP A 86 5.13 4.18 12.72
N VAL A 87 4.16 3.57 12.04
CA VAL A 87 4.24 3.19 10.63
C VAL A 87 2.96 3.65 9.93
N VAL A 88 3.08 4.09 8.69
CA VAL A 88 1.93 4.36 7.82
C VAL A 88 1.73 3.18 6.87
N SER A 89 0.50 2.70 6.78
CA SER A 89 0.03 1.99 5.60
C SER A 89 -0.60 3.02 4.67
N GLY A 90 0.09 3.38 3.61
CA GLY A 90 -0.32 4.51 2.75
C GLY A 90 0.41 4.53 1.42
N ALA A 91 0.41 5.67 0.76
CA ALA A 91 0.92 5.78 -0.60
C ALA A 91 2.40 6.20 -0.66
N TYR A 92 3.13 5.57 -1.57
CA TYR A 92 4.57 5.76 -1.74
C TYR A 92 4.95 7.22 -2.04
N GLU A 93 4.19 7.92 -2.85
CA GLU A 93 4.49 9.32 -3.23
C GLU A 93 4.53 10.27 -2.01
N HIS A 94 3.98 9.88 -0.88
CA HIS A 94 4.12 10.64 0.36
C HIS A 94 5.58 10.74 0.80
N THR A 95 6.40 9.71 0.58
CA THR A 95 7.83 9.76 0.95
C THR A 95 8.58 10.83 0.14
N ILE A 96 8.24 10.99 -1.14
CA ILE A 96 8.78 12.04 -2.01
C ILE A 96 8.31 13.43 -1.55
N ASN A 97 7.00 13.60 -1.31
CA ASN A 97 6.41 14.85 -0.82
C ASN A 97 6.99 15.28 0.55
N LEU A 98 7.25 14.34 1.44
CA LEU A 98 7.87 14.61 2.75
C LEU A 98 9.33 15.04 2.59
N GLN A 99 10.07 14.36 1.71
CA GLN A 99 11.47 14.70 1.47
C GLN A 99 11.64 16.12 0.90
N SER A 100 10.73 16.60 0.04
CA SER A 100 10.74 17.99 -0.44
C SER A 100 10.61 19.01 0.69
N ARG A 101 10.09 18.59 1.85
CA ARG A 101 9.98 19.37 3.09
C ARG A 101 11.05 19.00 4.12
N LYS A 102 12.12 18.29 3.70
CA LYS A 102 13.24 17.81 4.54
C LYS A 102 12.79 16.86 5.66
N GLN A 103 11.66 16.16 5.47
CA GLN A 103 11.18 15.07 6.32
C GLN A 103 11.45 13.74 5.61
N TYR A 104 12.27 12.88 6.21
CA TYR A 104 12.75 11.66 5.55
C TYR A 104 11.98 10.46 6.05
N PHE A 105 11.28 9.82 5.13
CA PHE A 105 10.53 8.59 5.34
C PHE A 105 10.94 7.55 4.31
N THR A 106 10.99 6.29 4.72
CA THR A 106 11.42 5.18 3.88
C THR A 106 10.31 4.15 3.79
N ALA A 107 9.87 3.83 2.57
CA ALA A 107 8.99 2.71 2.28
C ALA A 107 9.81 1.41 2.25
N PHE A 108 9.27 0.33 2.83
CA PHE A 108 10.03 -0.91 3.00
C PHE A 108 9.30 -2.18 2.52
N VAL A 109 8.01 -2.09 2.16
CA VAL A 109 7.26 -3.16 1.49
C VAL A 109 6.08 -2.60 0.72
N LEU A 110 5.94 -3.00 -0.54
CA LEU A 110 4.88 -2.57 -1.44
C LEU A 110 3.63 -3.44 -1.26
N GLN A 111 2.46 -2.83 -1.23
CA GLN A 111 1.14 -3.46 -1.23
C GLN A 111 0.48 -3.42 -2.61
N GLY A 112 0.64 -2.28 -3.30
CA GLY A 112 0.04 -2.03 -4.61
C GLY A 112 1.02 -1.41 -5.59
N ARG A 113 1.14 -2.00 -6.77
CA ARG A 113 2.03 -1.54 -7.86
C ARG A 113 1.36 -0.56 -8.84
N ALA A 114 0.12 -0.16 -8.52
CA ALA A 114 -0.64 0.89 -9.19
C ALA A 114 -1.42 1.70 -8.15
N PRO A 115 -1.82 2.96 -8.44
CA PRO A 115 -2.57 3.80 -7.50
C PRO A 115 -3.93 3.23 -7.09
N GLN A 116 -4.56 2.38 -7.92
CA GLN A 116 -5.88 1.81 -7.68
C GLN A 116 -6.99 2.85 -7.48
N ILE A 117 -6.80 4.05 -8.03
CA ILE A 117 -7.67 5.19 -7.92
C ILE A 117 -8.38 5.41 -9.26
N ALA A 118 -9.69 5.66 -9.23
CA ALA A 118 -10.39 6.18 -10.38
C ALA A 118 -10.91 7.60 -10.09
N VAL A 119 -10.85 8.44 -11.13
CA VAL A 119 -11.48 9.75 -11.14
C VAL A 119 -12.76 9.64 -11.98
N ALA A 120 -13.86 10.07 -11.41
CA ALA A 120 -15.17 9.93 -12.03
C ALA A 120 -16.01 11.19 -11.84
N VAL A 121 -16.91 11.45 -12.77
CA VAL A 121 -17.85 12.58 -12.74
C VAL A 121 -19.26 12.05 -12.54
N SER A 122 -20.08 12.77 -11.76
CA SER A 122 -21.49 12.47 -11.57
C SER A 122 -22.22 12.40 -12.91
N THR A 123 -23.06 11.39 -13.12
CA THR A 123 -23.93 11.33 -14.30
C THR A 123 -24.98 12.45 -14.30
N LYS A 124 -25.19 13.13 -13.16
CA LYS A 124 -26.04 14.33 -13.06
C LYS A 124 -25.35 15.60 -13.55
N ALA A 125 -24.02 15.60 -13.73
CA ALA A 125 -23.26 16.74 -14.26
C ALA A 125 -23.39 16.83 -15.78
N SER A 126 -24.54 17.22 -16.28
CA SER A 126 -24.90 17.24 -17.70
C SER A 126 -24.02 18.18 -18.55
N SER A 127 -23.38 19.17 -17.95
CA SER A 127 -22.44 20.10 -18.62
C SER A 127 -21.07 19.50 -18.88
N TYR A 128 -20.70 18.38 -18.24
CA TYR A 128 -19.38 17.78 -18.39
C TYR A 128 -19.20 17.12 -19.76
N LYS A 129 -18.15 17.50 -20.48
CA LYS A 129 -17.73 16.91 -21.77
C LYS A 129 -16.23 16.52 -21.75
N THR A 130 -15.39 17.35 -21.14
CA THR A 130 -13.93 17.23 -21.11
C THR A 130 -13.39 17.49 -19.69
N ILE A 131 -12.12 17.15 -19.43
CA ILE A 131 -11.49 17.42 -18.14
C ILE A 131 -11.49 18.93 -17.80
N ALA A 132 -11.46 19.81 -18.81
CA ALA A 132 -11.49 21.25 -18.60
C ALA A 132 -12.81 21.73 -17.93
N ASP A 133 -13.91 20.99 -18.12
CA ASP A 133 -15.21 21.29 -17.53
C ASP A 133 -15.28 21.00 -16.02
N LEU A 134 -14.23 20.39 -15.44
CA LEU A 134 -14.12 20.24 -14.00
C LEU A 134 -13.88 21.57 -13.27
N LYS A 135 -13.57 22.66 -14.00
CA LYS A 135 -13.37 23.98 -13.40
C LYS A 135 -14.62 24.43 -12.63
N GLY A 136 -14.41 24.83 -11.38
CA GLY A 136 -15.48 25.25 -10.46
C GLY A 136 -16.21 24.10 -9.76
N MET A 137 -15.96 22.84 -10.14
CA MET A 137 -16.61 21.68 -9.53
C MET A 137 -16.03 21.33 -8.14
N LYS A 138 -16.89 20.68 -7.35
CA LYS A 138 -16.51 20.06 -6.07
C LYS A 138 -16.08 18.62 -6.31
N ILE A 139 -14.81 18.32 -6.05
CA ILE A 139 -14.24 16.99 -6.24
C ILE A 139 -14.07 16.31 -4.87
N GLY A 140 -14.80 15.21 -4.65
CA GLY A 140 -14.63 14.37 -3.47
C GLY A 140 -13.30 13.62 -3.55
N VAL A 141 -12.53 13.63 -2.47
CA VAL A 141 -11.30 12.84 -2.29
C VAL A 141 -11.38 12.14 -0.94
N THR A 142 -10.57 11.10 -0.71
CA THR A 142 -10.59 10.43 0.61
C THR A 142 -10.29 11.41 1.73
N ALA A 143 -9.24 12.22 1.57
CA ALA A 143 -8.95 13.41 2.37
C ALA A 143 -8.06 14.37 1.54
N PRO A 144 -8.16 15.69 1.71
CA PRO A 144 -7.22 16.62 1.10
C PRO A 144 -5.78 16.28 1.45
N GLY A 145 -4.91 16.22 0.43
CA GLY A 145 -3.50 15.80 0.56
C GLY A 145 -3.24 14.29 0.53
N SER A 146 -4.27 13.45 0.39
CA SER A 146 -4.11 12.00 0.14
C SER A 146 -3.80 11.71 -1.33
N SER A 147 -3.40 10.47 -1.65
CA SER A 147 -3.11 10.04 -3.02
C SER A 147 -4.28 10.22 -3.99
N THR A 148 -5.52 10.09 -3.53
CA THR A 148 -6.72 10.41 -4.33
C THR A 148 -6.75 11.88 -4.76
N ASN A 149 -6.33 12.78 -3.88
CA ASN A 149 -6.17 14.20 -4.22
C ASN A 149 -4.99 14.43 -5.18
N MET A 150 -3.88 13.69 -5.03
CA MET A 150 -2.74 13.75 -5.93
C MET A 150 -3.14 13.31 -7.35
N VAL A 151 -3.83 12.17 -7.51
CA VAL A 151 -4.29 11.67 -8.81
C VAL A 151 -5.26 12.64 -9.45
N ALA A 152 -6.22 13.21 -8.69
CA ALA A 152 -7.12 14.24 -9.20
C ALA A 152 -6.35 15.47 -9.71
N ASN A 153 -5.36 15.97 -8.96
CA ASN A 153 -4.53 17.09 -9.39
C ASN A 153 -3.74 16.78 -10.67
N PHE A 154 -3.21 15.55 -10.80
CA PHE A 154 -2.53 15.13 -12.02
C PHE A 154 -3.47 15.12 -13.21
N VAL A 155 -4.70 14.62 -13.05
CA VAL A 155 -5.74 14.64 -14.10
C VAL A 155 -6.08 16.08 -14.48
N LEU A 156 -6.29 16.97 -13.52
CA LEU A 156 -6.55 18.40 -13.76
C LEU A 156 -5.43 19.07 -14.57
N SER A 157 -4.16 18.75 -14.22
CA SER A 157 -3.00 19.32 -14.89
C SER A 157 -2.92 18.97 -16.38
N LYS A 158 -3.45 17.79 -16.79
CA LYS A 158 -3.53 17.38 -18.20
C LYS A 158 -4.40 18.31 -19.06
N ALA A 159 -5.36 19.00 -18.42
CA ALA A 159 -6.22 20.02 -19.05
C ALA A 159 -5.78 21.46 -18.74
N GLY A 160 -4.58 21.64 -18.15
CA GLY A 160 -4.08 22.97 -17.77
C GLY A 160 -4.77 23.59 -16.55
N LEU A 161 -5.60 22.82 -15.83
CA LEU A 161 -6.26 23.27 -14.61
C LEU A 161 -5.30 23.19 -13.42
N LYS A 162 -5.48 24.13 -12.49
CA LYS A 162 -4.76 24.19 -11.20
C LYS A 162 -5.62 23.62 -10.07
N PRO A 163 -5.03 23.17 -8.96
CA PRO A 163 -5.79 22.76 -7.77
C PRO A 163 -6.78 23.81 -7.27
N SER A 164 -6.47 25.10 -7.46
CA SER A 164 -7.33 26.23 -7.09
C SER A 164 -8.54 26.45 -8.02
N ASP A 165 -8.59 25.78 -9.16
CA ASP A 165 -9.72 25.87 -10.09
C ASP A 165 -10.91 24.99 -9.69
N VAL A 166 -10.75 24.16 -8.65
CA VAL A 166 -11.76 23.23 -8.11
C VAL A 166 -11.82 23.32 -6.59
N SER A 167 -12.85 22.71 -5.97
CA SER A 167 -12.93 22.56 -4.52
C SER A 167 -12.77 21.09 -4.13
N PHE A 168 -11.75 20.75 -3.34
CA PHE A 168 -11.57 19.40 -2.83
C PHE A 168 -12.30 19.18 -1.51
N ILE A 169 -13.18 18.17 -1.47
CA ILE A 169 -14.00 17.80 -0.30
C ILE A 169 -13.54 16.42 0.20
N GLY A 170 -13.20 16.32 1.49
CA GLY A 170 -12.89 15.04 2.12
C GLY A 170 -14.16 14.22 2.35
N VAL A 171 -14.28 13.04 1.74
CA VAL A 171 -15.48 12.19 1.79
C VAL A 171 -15.19 10.78 2.33
N GLY A 172 -13.92 10.46 2.67
CA GLY A 172 -13.53 9.13 3.13
C GLY A 172 -13.55 8.06 2.04
N THR A 173 -13.57 6.77 2.47
CA THR A 173 -13.43 5.58 1.62
C THR A 173 -14.62 4.62 1.69
N GLY A 174 -15.75 5.02 2.25
CA GLY A 174 -16.90 4.15 2.50
C GLY A 174 -18.24 4.80 2.13
N ASN A 175 -19.28 4.44 2.84
CA ASN A 175 -20.65 4.88 2.59
C ASN A 175 -20.83 6.40 2.55
N ALA A 176 -20.01 7.16 3.30
CA ALA A 176 -20.04 8.62 3.27
C ALA A 176 -19.68 9.17 1.87
N ALA A 177 -18.70 8.59 1.20
CA ALA A 177 -18.31 8.98 -0.17
C ALA A 177 -19.44 8.69 -1.17
N ILE A 178 -20.10 7.53 -1.04
CA ILE A 178 -21.25 7.15 -1.87
C ILE A 178 -22.41 8.13 -1.65
N ALA A 179 -22.72 8.44 -0.40
CA ALA A 179 -23.80 9.38 -0.04
C ALA A 179 -23.52 10.81 -0.56
N ALA A 180 -22.27 11.29 -0.43
CA ALA A 180 -21.87 12.61 -0.92
C ALA A 180 -22.05 12.75 -2.44
N MET A 181 -21.72 11.69 -3.21
CA MET A 181 -21.92 11.68 -4.66
C MET A 181 -23.43 11.67 -5.01
N ARG A 182 -24.20 10.80 -4.39
CA ARG A 182 -25.63 10.64 -4.70
C ARG A 182 -26.48 11.85 -4.33
N SER A 183 -26.11 12.52 -3.23
CA SER A 183 -26.81 13.76 -2.78
C SER A 183 -26.42 15.00 -3.60
N GLY A 184 -25.38 14.94 -4.44
CA GLY A 184 -24.87 16.11 -5.16
C GLY A 184 -24.05 17.05 -4.28
N GLN A 185 -23.57 16.60 -3.13
CA GLN A 185 -22.60 17.33 -2.31
C GLN A 185 -21.26 17.51 -3.04
N ILE A 186 -20.93 16.58 -3.92
CA ILE A 186 -19.77 16.61 -4.83
C ILE A 186 -20.22 16.34 -6.27
N ASP A 187 -19.54 16.95 -7.23
CA ASP A 187 -19.81 16.85 -8.67
C ASP A 187 -18.96 15.77 -9.33
N ALA A 188 -17.77 15.52 -8.80
CA ALA A 188 -16.82 14.50 -9.22
C ALA A 188 -16.18 13.84 -8.00
N ILE A 189 -15.53 12.70 -8.21
CA ILE A 189 -14.88 11.96 -7.14
C ILE A 189 -13.56 11.34 -7.64
N ALA A 190 -12.51 11.40 -6.83
CA ALA A 190 -11.33 10.57 -6.94
C ALA A 190 -11.29 9.66 -5.71
N ASN A 191 -11.49 8.36 -5.91
CA ASN A 191 -11.58 7.41 -4.81
C ASN A 191 -11.07 6.03 -5.23
N ILE A 192 -11.14 5.09 -4.34
CA ILE A 192 -10.67 3.71 -4.44
C ILE A 192 -11.83 2.74 -4.31
N ASP A 193 -11.62 1.48 -4.69
CA ASP A 193 -12.62 0.44 -4.53
C ASP A 193 -12.74 -0.02 -3.06
N PRO A 194 -13.97 -0.43 -2.65
CA PRO A 194 -15.15 -0.73 -3.45
C PRO A 194 -16.07 0.46 -3.79
N VAL A 195 -15.79 1.68 -3.32
CA VAL A 195 -16.64 2.87 -3.55
C VAL A 195 -16.85 3.15 -5.04
N ILE A 196 -15.78 3.13 -5.83
CA ILE A 196 -15.85 3.44 -7.27
C ILE A 196 -16.69 2.39 -8.00
N THR A 197 -16.47 1.10 -7.77
CA THR A 197 -17.26 0.03 -8.39
C THR A 197 -18.75 0.14 -8.01
N MET A 198 -19.06 0.46 -6.74
CA MET A 198 -20.45 0.69 -6.30
C MET A 198 -21.12 1.82 -7.08
N LEU A 199 -20.48 2.97 -7.18
CA LEU A 199 -21.02 4.12 -7.89
C LEU A 199 -21.14 3.86 -9.40
N GLN A 200 -20.15 3.19 -10.00
CA GLN A 200 -20.13 2.86 -11.42
C GLN A 200 -21.23 1.86 -11.80
N GLN A 201 -21.40 0.78 -11.05
CA GLN A 201 -22.42 -0.25 -11.34
C GLN A 201 -23.85 0.28 -11.17
N LYS A 202 -24.06 1.24 -10.26
CA LYS A 202 -25.37 1.89 -10.07
C LYS A 202 -25.64 3.03 -11.05
N GLY A 203 -24.69 3.34 -11.95
CA GLY A 203 -24.84 4.42 -12.91
C GLY A 203 -24.75 5.81 -12.31
N ASP A 204 -24.23 5.94 -11.10
CA ASP A 204 -24.10 7.24 -10.41
C ASP A 204 -22.98 8.10 -11.02
N VAL A 205 -21.95 7.46 -11.60
CA VAL A 205 -20.76 8.14 -12.13
C VAL A 205 -20.29 7.59 -13.48
N LYS A 206 -19.58 8.44 -14.24
CA LYS A 206 -18.80 8.09 -15.42
C LYS A 206 -17.30 8.22 -15.09
N ILE A 207 -16.52 7.16 -15.30
CA ILE A 207 -15.07 7.17 -15.11
C ILE A 207 -14.42 8.04 -16.20
N ILE A 208 -13.50 8.90 -15.81
CA ILE A 208 -12.76 9.80 -16.70
C ILE A 208 -11.24 9.56 -16.67
N ALA A 209 -10.73 8.96 -15.59
CA ALA A 209 -9.38 8.41 -15.51
C ALA A 209 -9.41 7.21 -14.56
N ASP A 210 -8.72 6.13 -14.93
CA ASP A 210 -8.75 4.88 -14.17
C ASP A 210 -7.34 4.30 -14.00
N THR A 211 -6.84 4.31 -12.77
CA THR A 211 -5.56 3.70 -12.39
C THR A 211 -5.72 2.45 -11.54
N ARG A 212 -6.90 1.82 -11.58
CA ARG A 212 -7.17 0.54 -10.90
C ARG A 212 -6.41 -0.61 -11.57
N THR A 213 -6.04 -0.45 -12.84
CA THR A 213 -5.26 -1.42 -13.61
C THR A 213 -3.85 -0.91 -13.90
N LEU A 214 -2.93 -1.83 -14.22
CA LEU A 214 -1.57 -1.47 -14.64
C LEU A 214 -1.59 -0.69 -15.95
N LYS A 215 -2.42 -1.11 -16.92
CA LYS A 215 -2.56 -0.42 -18.20
C LYS A 215 -3.08 1.01 -18.01
N GLY A 216 -4.15 1.21 -17.26
CA GLY A 216 -4.69 2.54 -17.01
C GLY A 216 -3.72 3.44 -16.25
N THR A 217 -2.88 2.85 -15.39
CA THR A 217 -1.79 3.55 -14.73
C THR A 217 -0.72 4.01 -15.72
N GLU A 218 -0.31 3.14 -16.63
CA GLU A 218 0.65 3.47 -17.69
C GLU A 218 0.10 4.53 -18.64
N ASP A 219 -1.16 4.40 -19.06
CA ASP A 219 -1.85 5.37 -19.93
C ASP A 219 -1.90 6.77 -19.30
N LEU A 220 -2.14 6.85 -17.98
CA LEU A 220 -2.23 8.13 -17.28
C LEU A 220 -0.85 8.74 -16.97
N PHE A 221 0.06 7.94 -16.39
CA PHE A 221 1.34 8.41 -15.83
C PHE A 221 2.54 8.18 -16.75
N GLY A 222 2.38 7.42 -17.84
CA GLY A 222 3.44 7.10 -18.78
C GLY A 222 4.46 6.11 -18.24
N GLY A 223 4.06 5.25 -17.30
CA GLY A 223 4.90 4.21 -16.70
C GLY A 223 4.36 3.68 -15.38
N PRO A 224 5.09 2.74 -14.75
CA PRO A 224 4.69 2.17 -13.47
C PRO A 224 4.62 3.24 -12.36
N MET A 225 3.63 3.12 -11.49
CA MET A 225 3.39 4.05 -10.39
C MET A 225 3.11 3.26 -9.11
N PRO A 226 4.14 2.83 -8.36
CA PRO A 226 3.96 2.14 -7.09
C PRO A 226 3.17 3.03 -6.12
N ALA A 227 2.29 2.42 -5.35
CA ALA A 227 1.36 3.18 -4.53
C ALA A 227 1.27 2.65 -3.10
N GLY A 228 0.32 1.78 -2.78
CA GLY A 228 0.17 1.25 -1.43
C GLY A 228 1.46 0.61 -0.91
N CYS A 229 1.95 1.05 0.26
CA CYS A 229 3.14 0.50 0.90
C CYS A 229 3.10 0.70 2.42
N LEU A 230 3.97 0.01 3.15
CA LEU A 230 4.32 0.39 4.51
C LEU A 230 5.55 1.30 4.46
N TYR A 231 5.47 2.43 5.14
CA TYR A 231 6.58 3.36 5.28
C TYR A 231 6.60 4.02 6.67
N ALA A 232 7.79 4.44 7.10
CA ALA A 232 7.99 5.03 8.41
C ALA A 232 9.10 6.10 8.36
N PRO A 233 9.25 6.93 9.40
CA PRO A 233 10.42 7.78 9.52
C PRO A 233 11.71 7.01 9.31
N GLU A 234 12.66 7.53 8.54
CA GLU A 234 13.95 6.88 8.26
C GLU A 234 14.66 6.48 9.57
N ALA A 235 14.57 7.34 10.60
CA ALA A 235 15.12 7.04 11.93
C ALA A 235 14.47 5.82 12.58
N PHE A 236 13.16 5.63 12.40
CA PHE A 236 12.45 4.44 12.90
C PHE A 236 12.96 3.18 12.21
N VAL A 237 13.07 3.20 10.88
CA VAL A 237 13.53 2.07 10.07
C VAL A 237 14.95 1.64 10.47
N LYS A 238 15.84 2.63 10.67
CA LYS A 238 17.24 2.39 11.11
C LYS A 238 17.34 1.86 12.54
N LYS A 239 16.49 2.35 13.44
CA LYS A 239 16.52 1.98 14.87
C LYS A 239 15.82 0.65 15.17
N ASN A 240 14.86 0.24 14.34
CA ASN A 240 14.02 -0.94 14.58
C ASN A 240 14.03 -1.92 13.38
N PRO A 241 15.20 -2.39 12.92
CA PRO A 241 15.32 -3.21 11.72
C PRO A 241 14.61 -4.57 11.87
N ASN A 242 14.54 -5.15 13.09
CA ASN A 242 13.87 -6.42 13.32
C ASN A 242 12.33 -6.27 13.26
N ILE A 243 11.80 -5.17 13.80
CA ILE A 243 10.36 -4.82 13.65
C ILE A 243 10.01 -4.62 12.18
N VAL A 244 10.80 -3.86 11.44
CA VAL A 244 10.58 -3.60 10.00
C VAL A 244 10.65 -4.91 9.20
N GLN A 245 11.59 -5.82 9.55
CA GLN A 245 11.67 -7.14 8.93
C GLN A 245 10.42 -7.98 9.25
N ALA A 246 9.96 -8.00 10.49
CA ALA A 246 8.77 -8.74 10.91
C ALA A 246 7.50 -8.23 10.20
N LEU A 247 7.32 -6.91 10.12
CA LEU A 247 6.24 -6.29 9.34
C LEU A 247 6.32 -6.70 7.87
N THR A 248 7.51 -6.63 7.29
CA THR A 248 7.74 -7.00 5.87
C THR A 248 7.45 -8.48 5.62
N ASN A 249 7.89 -9.39 6.51
CA ASN A 249 7.62 -10.83 6.40
C ASN A 249 6.11 -11.11 6.36
N ALA A 250 5.34 -10.49 7.27
CA ALA A 250 3.89 -10.64 7.33
C ALA A 250 3.21 -10.13 6.05
N MET A 251 3.64 -8.98 5.54
CA MET A 251 3.07 -8.39 4.32
C MET A 251 3.41 -9.19 3.06
N VAL A 252 4.64 -9.68 2.92
CA VAL A 252 5.03 -10.54 1.78
C VAL A 252 4.27 -11.87 1.81
N LYS A 253 4.03 -12.43 3.01
CA LYS A 253 3.20 -13.62 3.16
C LYS A 253 1.75 -13.37 2.72
N ALA A 254 1.17 -12.23 3.09
CA ALA A 254 -0.16 -11.82 2.66
C ALA A 254 -0.23 -11.58 1.14
N ALA A 255 0.77 -10.94 0.56
CA ALA A 255 0.86 -10.74 -0.89
C ALA A 255 0.87 -12.07 -1.64
N ARG A 256 1.67 -13.05 -1.19
CA ARG A 256 1.69 -14.40 -1.78
C ARG A 256 0.36 -15.14 -1.62
N TRP A 257 -0.27 -15.04 -0.46
CA TRP A 257 -1.58 -15.64 -0.23
C TRP A 257 -2.61 -15.08 -1.23
N LEU A 258 -2.63 -13.75 -1.45
CA LEU A 258 -3.52 -13.08 -2.40
C LEU A 258 -3.32 -13.53 -3.86
N GLN A 259 -2.12 -13.96 -4.24
CA GLN A 259 -1.89 -14.52 -5.59
C GLN A 259 -2.59 -15.86 -5.81
N GLN A 260 -2.85 -16.61 -4.74
CA GLN A 260 -3.42 -17.97 -4.78
C GLN A 260 -4.87 -18.02 -4.33
N ALA A 261 -5.34 -16.99 -3.61
CA ALA A 261 -6.67 -16.94 -3.02
C ALA A 261 -7.78 -16.89 -4.09
N GLY A 262 -8.77 -17.75 -3.93
CA GLY A 262 -10.00 -17.71 -4.69
C GLY A 262 -11.03 -16.73 -4.08
N PRO A 263 -12.15 -16.46 -4.80
CA PRO A 263 -13.20 -15.56 -4.33
C PRO A 263 -13.75 -15.95 -2.94
N SER A 264 -13.94 -17.25 -2.68
CA SER A 264 -14.41 -17.75 -1.38
C SER A 264 -13.44 -17.45 -0.25
N ASP A 265 -12.14 -17.54 -0.52
CA ASP A 265 -11.11 -17.28 0.49
C ASP A 265 -11.09 -15.80 0.88
N ILE A 266 -11.22 -14.91 -0.11
CA ILE A 266 -11.31 -13.46 0.10
C ILE A 266 -12.50 -13.13 1.01
N ILE A 267 -13.71 -13.59 0.64
CA ILE A 267 -14.95 -13.29 1.38
C ILE A 267 -14.92 -13.85 2.81
N LYS A 268 -14.31 -15.03 3.03
CA LYS A 268 -14.19 -15.62 4.36
C LYS A 268 -13.19 -14.92 5.24
N THR A 269 -12.19 -14.27 4.66
CA THR A 269 -11.08 -13.65 5.39
C THR A 269 -11.34 -12.18 5.69
N VAL A 270 -11.97 -11.46 4.77
CA VAL A 270 -12.24 -10.03 4.94
C VAL A 270 -13.38 -9.81 5.95
N PRO A 271 -13.26 -8.83 6.88
CA PRO A 271 -14.34 -8.47 7.79
C PRO A 271 -15.64 -8.11 7.04
N GLU A 272 -16.79 -8.60 7.52
CA GLU A 272 -18.10 -8.37 6.88
C GLU A 272 -18.40 -6.86 6.69
N ALA A 273 -17.98 -6.02 7.63
CA ALA A 273 -18.16 -4.57 7.55
C ALA A 273 -17.49 -3.92 6.32
N TYR A 274 -16.49 -4.57 5.71
CA TYR A 274 -15.78 -4.03 4.54
C TYR A 274 -16.49 -4.35 3.22
N LEU A 275 -17.43 -5.31 3.23
CA LEU A 275 -18.15 -5.78 2.04
C LEU A 275 -19.24 -4.80 1.58
N LEU A 276 -19.49 -3.71 2.29
CA LEU A 276 -20.52 -2.70 2.03
C LEU A 276 -21.94 -3.32 1.85
N GLY A 277 -22.18 -4.49 2.45
CA GLY A 277 -23.46 -5.21 2.37
C GLY A 277 -23.68 -5.97 1.05
N ASP A 278 -22.70 -6.02 0.16
CA ASP A 278 -22.80 -6.69 -1.15
C ASP A 278 -21.50 -7.44 -1.48
N ARG A 279 -21.52 -8.76 -1.23
CA ARG A 279 -20.37 -9.65 -1.47
C ARG A 279 -20.00 -9.77 -2.95
N ALA A 280 -21.00 -9.80 -3.83
CA ALA A 280 -20.76 -9.91 -5.26
C ALA A 280 -20.06 -8.66 -5.79
N LEU A 281 -20.56 -7.49 -5.42
CA LEU A 281 -19.95 -6.21 -5.76
C LEU A 281 -18.51 -6.09 -5.21
N TYR A 282 -18.28 -6.56 -3.99
CA TYR A 282 -16.92 -6.55 -3.42
C TYR A 282 -15.95 -7.42 -4.22
N LEU A 283 -16.40 -8.58 -4.70
CA LEU A 283 -15.59 -9.46 -5.57
C LEU A 283 -15.36 -8.84 -6.95
N ASP A 284 -16.35 -8.16 -7.53
CA ASP A 284 -16.18 -7.43 -8.78
C ASP A 284 -15.16 -6.29 -8.60
N ALA A 285 -15.25 -5.54 -7.51
CA ALA A 285 -14.29 -4.51 -7.14
C ALA A 285 -12.88 -5.10 -6.95
N TYR A 286 -12.75 -6.24 -6.27
CA TYR A 286 -11.48 -6.95 -6.13
C TYR A 286 -10.90 -7.36 -7.48
N ASN A 287 -11.71 -7.89 -8.39
CA ASN A 287 -11.26 -8.27 -9.73
C ASN A 287 -10.74 -7.08 -10.53
N ASN A 288 -11.32 -5.89 -10.35
CA ASN A 288 -10.84 -4.65 -10.99
C ASN A 288 -9.42 -4.24 -10.55
N VAL A 289 -9.01 -4.57 -9.31
CA VAL A 289 -7.74 -4.13 -8.73
C VAL A 289 -6.75 -5.27 -8.51
N ARG A 290 -7.14 -6.53 -8.73
CA ARG A 290 -6.32 -7.71 -8.41
C ARG A 290 -4.91 -7.64 -8.99
N ASP A 291 -4.79 -7.28 -10.27
CA ASP A 291 -3.49 -7.20 -10.95
C ASP A 291 -2.62 -6.03 -10.45
N ALA A 292 -3.23 -5.05 -9.82
CA ALA A 292 -2.51 -3.93 -9.22
C ALA A 292 -1.97 -4.26 -7.82
N ILE A 293 -2.39 -5.36 -7.19
CA ILE A 293 -1.81 -5.82 -5.92
C ILE A 293 -0.37 -6.30 -6.17
N SER A 294 0.56 -5.91 -5.31
CA SER A 294 1.95 -6.35 -5.40
C SER A 294 2.06 -7.87 -5.15
N PRO A 295 2.71 -8.63 -6.04
CA PRO A 295 2.84 -10.08 -5.86
C PRO A 295 3.93 -10.46 -4.85
N ASP A 296 4.89 -9.58 -4.58
CA ASP A 296 6.12 -9.89 -3.86
C ASP A 296 6.58 -8.81 -2.86
N GLY A 297 5.96 -7.65 -2.87
CA GLY A 297 6.31 -6.52 -1.99
C GLY A 297 7.47 -5.64 -2.49
N MET A 298 8.07 -5.92 -3.65
CA MET A 298 9.19 -5.15 -4.20
C MET A 298 8.73 -3.80 -4.76
N ILE A 299 9.49 -2.74 -4.47
CA ILE A 299 9.30 -1.41 -5.07
C ILE A 299 10.21 -1.31 -6.28
N PRO A 300 9.66 -1.14 -7.52
CA PRO A 300 10.48 -1.05 -8.73
C PRO A 300 11.14 0.32 -8.85
N ASP A 301 12.44 0.36 -9.17
CA ASP A 301 13.23 1.60 -9.34
C ASP A 301 12.63 2.51 -10.43
N ALA A 302 12.19 1.92 -11.55
CA ALA A 302 11.50 2.64 -12.62
C ALA A 302 10.20 3.29 -12.12
N GLY A 303 9.49 2.63 -11.18
CA GLY A 303 8.27 3.16 -10.57
C GLY A 303 8.56 4.34 -9.66
N ALA A 304 9.61 4.26 -8.83
CA ALA A 304 10.04 5.37 -7.98
C ALA A 304 10.41 6.60 -8.81
N SER A 305 11.17 6.40 -9.88
CA SER A 305 11.57 7.47 -10.82
C SER A 305 10.35 8.09 -11.52
N ASN A 306 9.39 7.25 -11.96
CA ASN A 306 8.16 7.73 -12.59
C ASN A 306 7.27 8.51 -11.61
N SER A 307 7.19 8.07 -10.35
CA SER A 307 6.47 8.78 -9.30
C SER A 307 7.03 10.19 -9.06
N LEU A 308 8.36 10.32 -9.00
CA LEU A 308 9.01 11.62 -8.88
C LEU A 308 8.71 12.51 -10.09
N ARG A 309 8.83 11.99 -11.31
CA ARG A 309 8.53 12.71 -12.55
C ARG A 309 7.06 13.19 -12.57
N ALA A 310 6.13 12.31 -12.23
CA ALA A 310 4.71 12.63 -12.19
C ALA A 310 4.41 13.75 -11.17
N LEU A 311 4.93 13.63 -9.95
CA LEU A 311 4.74 14.66 -8.92
C LEU A 311 5.33 16.01 -9.30
N ALA A 312 6.56 16.03 -9.82
CA ALA A 312 7.24 17.25 -10.23
C ALA A 312 6.52 17.97 -11.41
N SER A 313 5.76 17.23 -12.23
CA SER A 313 5.09 17.79 -13.41
C SER A 313 3.93 18.74 -13.06
N PHE A 314 3.31 18.60 -11.87
CA PHE A 314 2.18 19.44 -11.45
C PHE A 314 2.36 20.13 -10.10
N ASN A 315 3.33 19.70 -9.30
CA ASN A 315 3.62 20.29 -7.99
C ASN A 315 4.95 21.04 -8.00
N PRO A 316 4.96 22.39 -8.09
CA PRO A 316 6.17 23.19 -8.16
C PRO A 316 7.03 23.16 -6.88
N GLN A 317 6.49 22.64 -5.78
CA GLN A 317 7.26 22.45 -4.55
C GLN A 317 8.23 21.25 -4.62
N ILE A 318 8.02 20.34 -5.60
CA ILE A 318 8.87 19.17 -5.79
C ILE A 318 9.88 19.47 -6.89
N LYS A 319 11.09 19.77 -6.45
CA LYS A 319 12.24 19.92 -7.34
C LYS A 319 12.94 18.57 -7.48
N ALA A 320 12.81 17.95 -8.66
CA ALA A 320 13.27 16.58 -8.89
C ALA A 320 14.75 16.38 -8.58
N ASN A 321 15.60 17.39 -8.83
CA ASN A 321 17.03 17.37 -8.54
C ASN A 321 17.39 17.48 -7.06
N GLU A 322 16.43 17.82 -6.18
CA GLU A 322 16.64 17.89 -4.72
C GLU A 322 16.13 16.62 -4.00
N ILE A 323 15.54 15.65 -4.74
CA ILE A 323 15.00 14.42 -4.19
C ILE A 323 15.98 13.26 -4.36
N GLU A 324 16.41 12.68 -3.27
CA GLU A 324 17.21 11.46 -3.21
C GLU A 324 16.30 10.24 -3.14
N LEU A 325 15.99 9.62 -4.28
CA LEU A 325 15.07 8.46 -4.36
C LEU A 325 15.54 7.28 -3.50
N SER A 326 16.86 7.07 -3.36
CA SER A 326 17.45 6.02 -2.52
C SER A 326 17.08 6.12 -1.03
N ARG A 327 16.61 7.29 -0.57
CA ARG A 327 16.10 7.49 0.80
C ARG A 327 14.60 7.30 0.94
N THR A 328 13.86 7.27 -0.19
CA THR A 328 12.40 7.15 -0.18
C THR A 328 11.93 5.71 -0.05
N TYR A 329 12.77 4.73 -0.36
CA TYR A 329 12.43 3.32 -0.21
C TYR A 329 13.67 2.43 -0.03
N THR A 330 13.42 1.20 0.43
CA THR A 330 14.40 0.10 0.44
C THR A 330 13.73 -1.22 0.14
N ASN A 331 14.41 -2.08 -0.63
CA ASN A 331 13.97 -3.45 -0.91
C ASN A 331 14.73 -4.49 -0.07
N GLU A 332 15.57 -4.07 0.85
CA GLU A 332 16.42 -4.97 1.64
C GLU A 332 15.60 -5.99 2.44
N PHE A 333 14.58 -5.50 3.14
CA PHE A 333 13.71 -6.34 3.99
C PHE A 333 12.87 -7.31 3.16
N VAL A 334 12.37 -6.87 2.00
CA VAL A 334 11.61 -7.73 1.08
C VAL A 334 12.49 -8.83 0.51
N LYS A 335 13.73 -8.53 0.09
CA LYS A 335 14.68 -9.54 -0.40
C LYS A 335 14.94 -10.61 0.66
N LYS A 336 15.13 -10.22 1.93
CA LYS A 336 15.28 -11.17 3.07
C LYS A 336 14.00 -11.98 3.29
N ALA A 337 12.81 -11.36 3.26
CA ALA A 337 11.54 -12.06 3.40
C ALA A 337 11.31 -13.09 2.29
N LEU A 338 11.58 -12.73 1.04
CA LEU A 338 11.47 -13.63 -0.11
C LEU A 338 12.44 -14.83 -0.04
N ALA A 339 13.65 -14.60 0.45
CA ALA A 339 14.64 -15.68 0.64
C ALA A 339 14.19 -16.67 1.73
N ARG A 340 13.53 -16.19 2.79
CA ARG A 340 13.00 -17.03 3.88
C ARG A 340 11.80 -17.90 3.46
N LEU A 341 11.05 -17.47 2.45
CA LEU A 341 9.84 -18.15 1.98
C LEU A 341 10.07 -19.11 0.80
N LYS A 342 11.33 -19.26 0.36
CA LYS A 342 11.74 -20.31 -0.60
C LYS A 342 11.83 -21.66 0.11
#